data_9b44f6973ff22e5caf118e1ac2e040f8
#
_entry.id   9b44f6973ff22e5caf118e1ac2e040f8
#
_cell.length_a   1.000
_cell.length_b   1.000
_cell.length_c   1.000
_cell.angle_alpha   90.00
_cell.angle_beta   90.00
_cell.angle_gamma   90.00
#
_symmetry.space_group_name_H-M   'P 1'
#
loop_
_entity.id
_entity.type
_entity.pdbx_description
1 polymer ?
#
loop_
_entity_poly.entity_id
_entity_poly.type
_entity_poly.pdbx_seq_one_letter_code
_entity_poly.pdbx_strand_id
1 'polypeptide(L)'
;MDQDTSKRFKYWQTRTIIATMVGYALFYFVRKNFSLAMPGMETDLGITKTSLGLFLTLNGLVYGLSRFVNGILADRMNARYYMAIGLALCALANFAFGFAESVSGTLLGWGIGKNQMQAMILFMGVMWVLNGFLQGTGFPPCARLLTHWIPPKELATKMSVWNTSHSIGAGLVVILCGYIMGHYGAGGWKYCFFIPAAISFAGAIVLFIALRDTPTSVGLPEIPGTGAEYKKDGKKKLRLRTKRF
;
A
#
# COMPACT_ATOMS: atom_id res chain seq x y z
N MET A 1 -23.10 -26.11 9.24
CA MET A 1 -22.41 -25.94 7.95
C MET A 1 -22.01 -27.32 7.46
N ASP A 2 -22.30 -27.64 6.20
CA ASP A 2 -21.82 -28.84 5.55
C ASP A 2 -20.29 -28.92 5.53
N GLN A 3 -19.73 -30.13 5.56
CA GLN A 3 -18.28 -30.34 5.67
C GLN A 3 -17.50 -29.73 4.49
N ASP A 4 -18.09 -29.76 3.29
CA ASP A 4 -17.48 -29.14 2.09
C ASP A 4 -17.45 -27.61 2.21
N THR A 5 -18.53 -26.99 2.63
CA THR A 5 -18.61 -25.55 2.88
C THR A 5 -17.57 -25.10 3.92
N SER A 6 -17.34 -25.90 4.97
CA SER A 6 -16.34 -25.60 6.01
C SER A 6 -14.91 -25.64 5.45
N LYS A 7 -14.58 -26.63 4.60
CA LYS A 7 -13.26 -26.71 3.93
C LYS A 7 -13.02 -25.53 3.00
N ARG A 8 -14.02 -25.16 2.19
CA ARG A 8 -13.96 -23.99 1.30
C ARG A 8 -13.76 -22.68 2.08
N PHE A 9 -14.42 -22.54 3.23
CA PHE A 9 -14.21 -21.38 4.11
C PHE A 9 -12.77 -21.30 4.60
N LYS A 10 -12.23 -22.39 5.14
CA LYS A 10 -10.83 -22.44 5.62
C LYS A 10 -9.84 -22.07 4.52
N TYR A 11 -10.03 -22.59 3.30
CA TYR A 11 -9.21 -22.25 2.15
C TYR A 11 -9.19 -20.75 1.87
N TRP A 12 -10.37 -20.13 1.77
CA TRP A 12 -10.46 -18.71 1.46
C TRP A 12 -9.99 -17.80 2.59
N GLN A 13 -10.22 -18.19 3.85
CA GLN A 13 -9.67 -17.48 5.02
C GLN A 13 -8.14 -17.45 4.98
N THR A 14 -7.53 -18.62 4.85
CA THR A 14 -6.06 -18.74 4.80
C THR A 14 -5.49 -17.96 3.61
N ARG A 15 -6.12 -18.10 2.43
CA ARG A 15 -5.72 -17.38 1.22
C ARG A 15 -5.82 -15.86 1.41
N THR A 16 -6.89 -15.36 2.01
CA THR A 16 -7.08 -13.93 2.28
C THR A 16 -6.05 -13.40 3.27
N ILE A 17 -5.80 -14.13 4.38
CA ILE A 17 -4.80 -13.74 5.37
C ILE A 17 -3.41 -13.65 4.71
N ILE A 18 -2.97 -14.71 4.03
CA ILE A 18 -1.65 -14.73 3.39
C ILE A 18 -1.54 -13.65 2.32
N ALA A 19 -2.53 -13.52 1.45
CA ALA A 19 -2.50 -12.51 0.38
C ALA A 19 -2.45 -11.08 0.94
N THR A 20 -3.24 -10.77 1.97
CA THR A 20 -3.21 -9.45 2.61
C THR A 20 -1.91 -9.21 3.38
N MET A 21 -1.31 -10.24 4.00
CA MET A 21 0.02 -10.14 4.63
C MET A 21 1.10 -9.81 3.60
N VAL A 22 1.16 -10.57 2.51
CA VAL A 22 2.11 -10.33 1.42
C VAL A 22 1.91 -8.95 0.82
N GLY A 23 0.67 -8.60 0.50
CA GLY A 23 0.35 -7.29 -0.07
C GLY A 23 0.74 -6.13 0.84
N TYR A 24 0.46 -6.24 2.14
CA TYR A 24 0.82 -5.18 3.09
C TYR A 24 2.33 -5.10 3.31
N ALA A 25 3.05 -6.22 3.29
CA ALA A 25 4.51 -6.24 3.28
C ALA A 25 5.07 -5.51 2.05
N LEU A 26 4.46 -5.68 0.86
CA LEU A 26 4.88 -5.02 -0.37
C LEU A 26 4.63 -3.51 -0.37
N PHE A 27 3.60 -3.01 0.33
CA PHE A 27 3.46 -1.57 0.56
C PHE A 27 4.67 -1.00 1.32
N TYR A 28 5.31 -1.78 2.21
CA TYR A 28 6.53 -1.37 2.90
C TYR A 28 7.76 -1.37 2.00
N PHE A 29 7.80 -2.19 0.95
CA PHE A 29 8.87 -2.17 -0.06
C PHE A 29 8.98 -0.82 -0.75
N VAL A 30 7.84 -0.24 -1.14
CA VAL A 30 7.76 1.06 -1.83
C VAL A 30 7.50 2.24 -0.89
N ARG A 31 7.73 2.05 0.40
CA ARG A 31 7.64 3.07 1.44
C ARG A 31 8.95 3.26 2.20
N LYS A 32 9.64 2.16 2.56
CA LYS A 32 10.85 2.20 3.37
C LYS A 32 12.12 2.31 2.53
N ASN A 33 12.06 1.97 1.26
CA ASN A 33 13.17 2.08 0.30
C ASN A 33 13.77 3.50 0.23
N PHE A 34 12.96 4.56 0.36
CA PHE A 34 13.42 5.94 0.31
C PHE A 34 14.51 6.23 1.36
N SER A 35 14.22 5.92 2.63
CA SER A 35 15.18 6.17 3.73
C SER A 35 16.49 5.42 3.54
N LEU A 36 16.45 4.25 2.87
CA LEU A 36 17.62 3.43 2.58
C LEU A 36 18.43 3.97 1.40
N ALA A 37 17.77 4.62 0.45
CA ALA A 37 18.39 5.25 -0.71
C ALA A 37 18.93 6.68 -0.42
N MET A 38 18.52 7.32 0.67
CA MET A 38 18.91 8.70 1.00
C MET A 38 20.43 8.95 0.96
N PRO A 39 21.27 8.10 1.57
CA PRO A 39 22.72 8.34 1.52
C PRO A 39 23.28 8.33 0.09
N GLY A 40 22.74 7.46 -0.78
CA GLY A 40 23.11 7.42 -2.18
C GLY A 40 22.68 8.69 -2.94
N MET A 41 21.43 9.14 -2.73
CA MET A 41 20.94 10.37 -3.35
C MET A 41 21.72 11.62 -2.89
N GLU A 42 22.14 11.67 -1.63
CA GLU A 42 22.98 12.74 -1.12
C GLU A 42 24.35 12.76 -1.82
N THR A 43 24.98 11.60 -1.93
CA THR A 43 26.34 11.49 -2.51
C THR A 43 26.35 11.62 -4.03
N ASP A 44 25.40 10.99 -4.73
CA ASP A 44 25.36 10.89 -6.19
C ASP A 44 24.75 12.15 -6.83
N LEU A 45 23.66 12.66 -6.24
CA LEU A 45 22.91 13.79 -6.78
C LEU A 45 23.23 15.12 -6.09
N GLY A 46 23.95 15.14 -4.99
CA GLY A 46 24.23 16.35 -4.21
C GLY A 46 22.99 16.96 -3.54
N ILE A 47 21.92 16.19 -3.36
CA ILE A 47 20.68 16.66 -2.71
C ILE A 47 20.92 16.74 -1.20
N THR A 48 20.61 17.89 -0.59
CA THR A 48 20.85 18.08 0.84
C THR A 48 19.97 17.19 1.72
N LYS A 49 20.48 16.80 2.88
CA LYS A 49 19.72 16.06 3.93
C LYS A 49 18.43 16.78 4.30
N THR A 50 18.45 18.11 4.31
CA THR A 50 17.28 18.94 4.60
C THR A 50 16.17 18.74 3.57
N SER A 51 16.50 18.74 2.28
CA SER A 51 15.52 18.49 1.20
C SER A 51 14.96 17.08 1.27
N LEU A 52 15.80 16.08 1.51
CA LEU A 52 15.36 14.67 1.65
C LEU A 52 14.53 14.48 2.91
N GLY A 53 14.88 15.12 4.03
CA GLY A 53 14.10 15.14 5.27
C GLY A 53 12.72 15.79 5.09
N LEU A 54 12.65 16.87 4.28
CA LEU A 54 11.38 17.52 3.94
C LEU A 54 10.46 16.55 3.19
N PHE A 55 10.97 15.75 2.25
CA PHE A 55 10.19 14.74 1.56
C PHE A 55 9.60 13.70 2.53
N LEU A 56 10.38 13.24 3.51
CA LEU A 56 9.89 12.31 4.53
C LEU A 56 8.78 12.94 5.38
N THR A 57 8.95 14.20 5.77
CA THR A 57 7.96 14.92 6.58
C THR A 57 6.65 15.11 5.80
N LEU A 58 6.72 15.62 4.57
CA LEU A 58 5.54 15.83 3.72
C LEU A 58 4.82 14.51 3.41
N ASN A 59 5.58 13.46 3.08
CA ASN A 59 5.03 12.13 2.86
C ASN A 59 4.31 11.63 4.12
N GLY A 60 4.90 11.79 5.30
CA GLY A 60 4.29 11.38 6.58
C GLY A 60 2.98 12.11 6.87
N LEU A 61 2.94 13.42 6.69
CA LEU A 61 1.74 14.25 6.86
C LEU A 61 0.63 13.84 5.88
N VAL A 62 0.96 13.75 4.60
CA VAL A 62 0.01 13.38 3.55
C VAL A 62 -0.50 11.95 3.76
N TYR A 63 0.37 11.01 4.13
CA TYR A 63 -0.02 9.65 4.49
C TYR A 63 -0.99 9.63 5.67
N GLY A 64 -0.72 10.40 6.72
CA GLY A 64 -1.61 10.51 7.88
C GLY A 64 -3.02 10.98 7.47
N LEU A 65 -3.11 12.07 6.71
CA LEU A 65 -4.38 12.60 6.21
C LEU A 65 -5.06 11.63 5.23
N SER A 66 -4.29 11.00 4.35
CA SER A 66 -4.81 10.07 3.35
C SER A 66 -5.51 8.87 3.96
N ARG A 67 -5.11 8.42 5.16
CA ARG A 67 -5.75 7.29 5.84
C ARG A 67 -7.22 7.54 6.16
N PHE A 68 -7.60 8.77 6.47
CA PHE A 68 -9.01 9.13 6.70
C PHE A 68 -9.80 9.02 5.40
N VAL A 69 -9.30 9.62 4.33
CA VAL A 69 -9.96 9.58 3.01
C VAL A 69 -10.04 8.14 2.49
N ASN A 70 -8.91 7.44 2.51
CA ASN A 70 -8.83 6.06 2.02
C ASN A 70 -9.60 5.06 2.90
N GLY A 71 -9.78 5.36 4.21
CA GLY A 71 -10.66 4.58 5.09
C GLY A 71 -12.12 4.63 4.62
N ILE A 72 -12.63 5.84 4.36
CA ILE A 72 -14.01 6.03 3.86
C ILE A 72 -14.19 5.36 2.48
N LEU A 73 -13.20 5.51 1.59
CA LEU A 73 -13.25 4.92 0.26
C LEU A 73 -13.19 3.39 0.31
N ALA A 74 -12.32 2.81 1.13
CA ALA A 74 -12.20 1.36 1.29
C ALA A 74 -13.51 0.72 1.80
N ASP A 75 -14.28 1.44 2.63
CA ASP A 75 -15.58 0.96 3.10
C ASP A 75 -16.66 0.92 2.01
N ARG A 76 -16.52 1.74 0.98
CA ARG A 76 -17.50 1.88 -0.11
C ARG A 76 -17.12 1.06 -1.35
N MET A 77 -15.84 0.87 -1.59
CA MET A 77 -15.31 0.18 -2.76
C MET A 77 -15.06 -1.30 -2.48
N ASN A 78 -14.85 -2.09 -3.53
CA ASN A 78 -14.42 -3.47 -3.41
C ASN A 78 -12.96 -3.52 -2.95
N ALA A 79 -12.72 -4.12 -1.78
CA ALA A 79 -11.40 -4.11 -1.13
C ALA A 79 -10.32 -4.83 -1.95
N ARG A 80 -10.70 -5.86 -2.75
CA ARG A 80 -9.80 -6.56 -3.67
C ARG A 80 -9.16 -5.61 -4.68
N TYR A 81 -10.01 -4.87 -5.40
CA TYR A 81 -9.54 -3.94 -6.43
C TYR A 81 -8.84 -2.75 -5.82
N TYR A 82 -9.37 -2.23 -4.72
CA TYR A 82 -8.84 -1.05 -4.05
C TYR A 82 -7.40 -1.26 -3.57
N MET A 83 -7.12 -2.40 -2.92
CA MET A 83 -5.78 -2.73 -2.44
C MET A 83 -4.80 -2.99 -3.60
N ALA A 84 -5.23 -3.77 -4.61
CA ALA A 84 -4.38 -4.12 -5.74
C ALA A 84 -4.01 -2.89 -6.59
N ILE A 85 -5.00 -2.05 -6.93
CA ILE A 85 -4.77 -0.81 -7.69
C ILE A 85 -3.91 0.16 -6.87
N GLY A 86 -4.19 0.32 -5.58
CA GLY A 86 -3.39 1.17 -4.71
C GLY A 86 -1.91 0.77 -4.67
N LEU A 87 -1.62 -0.53 -4.55
CA LEU A 87 -0.24 -1.04 -4.59
C LEU A 87 0.41 -0.83 -5.96
N ALA A 88 -0.32 -1.07 -7.06
CA ALA A 88 0.17 -0.82 -8.41
C ALA A 88 0.53 0.65 -8.63
N LEU A 89 -0.32 1.57 -8.18
CA LEU A 89 -0.07 3.02 -8.28
C LEU A 89 1.12 3.45 -7.40
N CYS A 90 1.28 2.90 -6.19
CA CYS A 90 2.48 3.11 -5.37
C CYS A 90 3.75 2.65 -6.09
N ALA A 91 3.70 1.48 -6.74
CA ALA A 91 4.82 0.97 -7.52
C ALA A 91 5.15 1.89 -8.71
N LEU A 92 4.15 2.35 -9.45
CA LEU A 92 4.34 3.29 -10.56
C LEU A 92 4.93 4.63 -10.10
N ALA A 93 4.47 5.17 -8.97
CA ALA A 93 5.03 6.40 -8.39
C ALA A 93 6.51 6.21 -8.00
N ASN A 94 6.88 5.03 -7.47
CA ASN A 94 8.27 4.69 -7.18
C ASN A 94 9.11 4.51 -8.47
N PHE A 95 8.57 3.87 -9.50
CA PHE A 95 9.25 3.82 -10.81
C PHE A 95 9.51 5.21 -11.35
N ALA A 96 8.49 6.07 -11.36
CA ALA A 96 8.64 7.45 -11.82
C ALA A 96 9.69 8.21 -11.00
N PHE A 97 9.70 8.03 -9.67
CA PHE A 97 10.72 8.62 -8.80
C PHE A 97 12.14 8.22 -9.21
N GLY A 98 12.37 6.94 -9.51
CA GLY A 98 13.68 6.43 -9.94
C GLY A 98 14.18 7.05 -11.27
N PHE A 99 13.28 7.55 -12.13
CA PHE A 99 13.61 8.24 -13.37
C PHE A 99 13.81 9.76 -13.22
N ALA A 100 13.81 10.31 -12.01
CA ALA A 100 13.85 11.74 -11.76
C ALA A 100 15.02 12.45 -12.46
N GLU A 101 16.21 11.84 -12.44
CA GLU A 101 17.40 12.37 -13.13
C GLU A 101 17.17 12.44 -14.64
N SER A 102 16.68 11.37 -15.26
CA SER A 102 16.47 11.27 -16.71
C SER A 102 15.42 12.25 -17.24
N VAL A 103 14.38 12.53 -16.45
CA VAL A 103 13.29 13.43 -16.88
C VAL A 103 13.54 14.89 -16.53
N SER A 104 14.53 15.19 -15.69
CA SER A 104 14.80 16.54 -15.16
C SER A 104 15.09 17.57 -16.25
N GLY A 105 15.82 17.19 -17.30
CA GLY A 105 16.10 18.06 -18.44
C GLY A 105 14.86 18.42 -19.25
N THR A 106 13.97 17.46 -19.50
CA THR A 106 12.68 17.68 -20.18
C THR A 106 11.77 18.60 -19.37
N LEU A 107 11.72 18.39 -18.05
CA LEU A 107 10.92 19.20 -17.13
C LEU A 107 11.41 20.66 -17.11
N LEU A 108 12.73 20.86 -17.11
CA LEU A 108 13.30 22.20 -17.20
C LEU A 108 12.93 22.87 -18.53
N GLY A 109 12.94 22.13 -19.65
CA GLY A 109 12.48 22.61 -20.95
C GLY A 109 11.01 23.02 -20.97
N TRP A 110 10.17 22.46 -20.11
CA TRP A 110 8.77 22.85 -19.91
C TRP A 110 8.60 24.01 -18.90
N GLY A 111 9.69 24.61 -18.41
CA GLY A 111 9.67 25.71 -17.46
C GLY A 111 9.46 25.28 -16.00
N ILE A 112 9.60 24.00 -15.71
CA ILE A 112 9.51 23.47 -14.34
C ILE A 112 10.88 23.60 -13.67
N GLY A 113 10.99 24.53 -12.72
CA GLY A 113 12.25 24.83 -12.01
C GLY A 113 13.12 25.86 -12.70
N LYS A 114 14.08 26.43 -11.96
CA LYS A 114 15.04 27.42 -12.45
C LYS A 114 16.31 26.78 -13.03
N ASN A 115 16.57 25.54 -12.63
CA ASN A 115 17.68 24.73 -13.12
C ASN A 115 17.32 23.26 -13.02
N GLN A 116 18.13 22.39 -13.63
CA GLN A 116 17.88 20.95 -13.71
C GLN A 116 17.78 20.28 -12.33
N MET A 117 18.60 20.70 -11.36
CA MET A 117 18.55 20.20 -9.98
C MET A 117 17.21 20.52 -9.33
N GLN A 118 16.72 21.75 -9.48
CA GLN A 118 15.44 22.16 -8.93
C GLN A 118 14.27 21.42 -9.58
N ALA A 119 14.30 21.25 -10.90
CA ALA A 119 13.30 20.47 -11.64
C ALA A 119 13.24 19.02 -11.14
N MET A 120 14.41 18.40 -10.94
CA MET A 120 14.53 17.04 -10.39
C MET A 120 13.96 16.95 -8.97
N ILE A 121 14.34 17.86 -8.06
CA ILE A 121 13.87 17.88 -6.68
C ILE A 121 12.35 18.06 -6.61
N LEU A 122 11.79 18.97 -7.43
CA LEU A 122 10.34 19.17 -7.49
C LEU A 122 9.61 17.90 -7.96
N PHE A 123 10.11 17.25 -8.99
CA PHE A 123 9.53 16.00 -9.49
C PHE A 123 9.60 14.89 -8.46
N MET A 124 10.77 14.68 -7.83
CA MET A 124 10.95 13.71 -6.75
C MET A 124 9.98 13.97 -5.59
N GLY A 125 9.86 15.24 -5.19
CA GLY A 125 8.94 15.65 -4.13
C GLY A 125 7.48 15.33 -4.46
N VAL A 126 7.03 15.66 -5.68
CA VAL A 126 5.66 15.36 -6.13
C VAL A 126 5.41 13.86 -6.15
N MET A 127 6.30 13.05 -6.73
CA MET A 127 6.17 11.61 -6.80
C MET A 127 6.15 10.97 -5.40
N TRP A 128 6.99 11.49 -4.48
CA TRP A 128 7.05 10.96 -3.13
C TRP A 128 5.84 11.32 -2.28
N VAL A 129 5.32 12.54 -2.42
CA VAL A 129 4.07 12.98 -1.77
C VAL A 129 2.87 12.20 -2.32
N LEU A 130 2.82 11.99 -3.64
CA LEU A 130 1.80 11.15 -4.28
C LEU A 130 1.86 9.71 -3.74
N ASN A 131 3.06 9.13 -3.64
CA ASN A 131 3.25 7.84 -3.01
C ASN A 131 2.70 7.82 -1.57
N GLY A 132 2.95 8.87 -0.78
CA GLY A 132 2.42 9.02 0.58
C GLY A 132 0.89 8.97 0.63
N PHE A 133 0.22 9.64 -0.30
CA PHE A 133 -1.24 9.57 -0.42
C PHE A 133 -1.71 8.15 -0.79
N LEU A 134 -1.09 7.53 -1.77
CA LEU A 134 -1.42 6.19 -2.25
C LEU A 134 -1.14 5.10 -1.20
N GLN A 135 -0.16 5.28 -0.34
CA GLN A 135 0.13 4.38 0.79
C GLN A 135 -1.06 4.21 1.76
N GLY A 136 -1.94 5.23 1.83
CA GLY A 136 -3.18 5.15 2.61
C GLY A 136 -4.16 4.08 2.12
N THR A 137 -4.01 3.58 0.89
CA THR A 137 -4.86 2.50 0.33
C THR A 137 -4.48 1.10 0.85
N GLY A 138 -3.40 0.94 1.62
CA GLY A 138 -2.90 -0.38 2.05
C GLY A 138 -3.69 -0.97 3.21
N PHE A 139 -3.74 -0.29 4.36
CA PHE A 139 -4.31 -0.83 5.58
C PHE A 139 -5.85 -0.96 5.57
N PRO A 140 -6.65 0.06 5.17
CA PRO A 140 -8.09 0.00 5.28
C PRO A 140 -8.73 -1.21 4.56
N PRO A 141 -8.37 -1.53 3.30
CA PRO A 141 -8.92 -2.71 2.65
C PRO A 141 -8.49 -4.03 3.31
N CYS A 142 -7.28 -4.11 3.90
CA CYS A 142 -6.86 -5.28 4.69
C CYS A 142 -7.77 -5.48 5.89
N ALA A 143 -8.01 -4.43 6.68
CA ALA A 143 -8.89 -4.48 7.84
C ALA A 143 -10.30 -4.95 7.44
N ARG A 144 -10.84 -4.38 6.36
CA ARG A 144 -12.15 -4.77 5.82
C ARG A 144 -12.18 -6.25 5.40
N LEU A 145 -11.19 -6.72 4.63
CA LEU A 145 -11.11 -8.12 4.20
C LEU A 145 -11.05 -9.06 5.41
N LEU A 146 -10.19 -8.77 6.38
CA LEU A 146 -10.04 -9.60 7.58
C LEU A 146 -11.33 -9.65 8.40
N THR A 147 -12.03 -8.53 8.57
CA THR A 147 -13.32 -8.51 9.30
C THR A 147 -14.47 -9.21 8.58
N HIS A 148 -14.40 -9.42 7.27
CA HIS A 148 -15.41 -10.18 6.52
C HIS A 148 -15.11 -11.68 6.47
N TRP A 149 -13.82 -12.04 6.45
CA TRP A 149 -13.39 -13.42 6.26
C TRP A 149 -13.09 -14.17 7.57
N ILE A 150 -12.89 -13.45 8.69
CA ILE A 150 -12.50 -14.06 9.97
C ILE A 150 -13.62 -13.92 10.99
N PRO A 151 -14.00 -15.02 11.67
CA PRO A 151 -14.97 -14.96 12.76
C PRO A 151 -14.51 -14.02 13.88
N PRO A 152 -15.41 -13.26 14.53
CA PRO A 152 -15.05 -12.31 15.58
C PRO A 152 -14.22 -12.92 16.73
N LYS A 153 -14.49 -14.19 17.07
CA LYS A 153 -13.75 -14.91 18.12
C LYS A 153 -12.26 -15.12 17.82
N GLU A 154 -11.87 -15.18 16.56
CA GLU A 154 -10.52 -15.45 16.11
C GLU A 154 -9.83 -14.19 15.57
N LEU A 155 -10.60 -13.12 15.36
CA LEU A 155 -10.14 -11.92 14.66
C LEU A 155 -8.93 -11.27 15.33
N ALA A 156 -8.96 -11.10 16.66
CA ALA A 156 -7.89 -10.45 17.40
C ALA A 156 -6.56 -11.21 17.24
N THR A 157 -6.56 -12.53 17.42
CA THR A 157 -5.36 -13.38 17.29
C THR A 157 -4.82 -13.36 15.86
N LYS A 158 -5.70 -13.52 14.86
CA LYS A 158 -5.30 -13.53 13.45
C LYS A 158 -4.81 -12.15 12.98
N MET A 159 -5.40 -11.06 13.46
CA MET A 159 -4.90 -9.71 13.19
C MET A 159 -3.55 -9.44 13.85
N SER A 160 -3.28 -9.98 15.04
CA SER A 160 -1.96 -9.86 15.67
C SER A 160 -0.88 -10.55 14.83
N VAL A 161 -1.13 -11.76 14.34
CA VAL A 161 -0.23 -12.45 13.40
C VAL A 161 -0.10 -11.68 12.09
N TRP A 162 -1.23 -11.25 11.50
CA TRP A 162 -1.23 -10.44 10.27
C TRP A 162 -0.38 -9.16 10.42
N ASN A 163 -0.41 -8.54 11.59
CA ASN A 163 0.32 -7.29 11.85
C ASN A 163 1.85 -7.46 11.77
N THR A 164 2.39 -8.69 11.89
CA THR A 164 3.84 -8.92 11.69
C THR A 164 4.30 -8.67 10.25
N SER A 165 3.37 -8.68 9.29
CA SER A 165 3.65 -8.51 7.86
C SER A 165 4.40 -7.22 7.54
N HIS A 166 4.08 -6.12 8.23
CA HIS A 166 4.77 -4.84 8.02
C HIS A 166 6.22 -4.86 8.49
N SER A 167 6.51 -5.54 9.60
CA SER A 167 7.89 -5.70 10.10
C SER A 167 8.70 -6.61 9.18
N ILE A 168 8.09 -7.70 8.69
CA ILE A 168 8.72 -8.59 7.70
C ILE A 168 9.02 -7.81 6.42
N GLY A 169 8.05 -7.07 5.88
CA GLY A 169 8.24 -6.25 4.68
C GLY A 169 9.33 -5.20 4.85
N ALA A 170 9.34 -4.49 5.99
CA ALA A 170 10.37 -3.52 6.31
C ALA A 170 11.76 -4.16 6.42
N GLY A 171 11.89 -5.32 7.07
CA GLY A 171 13.15 -6.05 7.18
C GLY A 171 13.67 -6.54 5.82
N LEU A 172 12.80 -7.12 5.01
CA LEU A 172 13.19 -7.60 3.68
C LEU A 172 13.67 -6.48 2.76
N VAL A 173 13.02 -5.32 2.75
CA VAL A 173 13.47 -4.18 1.93
C VAL A 173 14.78 -3.59 2.43
N VAL A 174 15.06 -3.64 3.75
CA VAL A 174 16.36 -3.24 4.30
C VAL A 174 17.47 -4.12 3.74
N ILE A 175 17.28 -5.44 3.76
CA ILE A 175 18.25 -6.40 3.20
C ILE A 175 18.44 -6.15 1.71
N LEU A 176 17.35 -6.02 0.96
CA LEU A 176 17.37 -5.80 -0.47
C LEU A 176 18.10 -4.50 -0.85
N CYS A 177 17.71 -3.37 -0.27
CA CYS A 177 18.33 -2.09 -0.57
C CYS A 177 19.77 -2.01 -0.05
N GLY A 178 20.07 -2.62 1.10
CA GLY A 178 21.42 -2.74 1.62
C GLY A 178 22.34 -3.49 0.64
N TYR A 179 21.87 -4.61 0.11
CA TYR A 179 22.60 -5.35 -0.94
C TYR A 179 22.80 -4.52 -2.22
N ILE A 180 21.76 -3.84 -2.69
CA ILE A 180 21.83 -2.97 -3.88
C ILE A 180 22.87 -1.85 -3.66
N MET A 181 22.79 -1.13 -2.55
CA MET A 181 23.71 -0.03 -2.26
C MET A 181 25.15 -0.52 -2.05
N GLY A 182 25.34 -1.69 -1.46
CA GLY A 182 26.66 -2.32 -1.29
C GLY A 182 27.29 -2.73 -2.63
N HIS A 183 26.46 -3.16 -3.61
CA HIS A 183 26.96 -3.62 -4.90
C HIS A 183 27.17 -2.50 -5.92
N TYR A 184 26.24 -1.52 -5.98
CA TYR A 184 26.26 -0.43 -6.97
C TYR A 184 26.79 0.90 -6.41
N GLY A 185 27.14 0.97 -5.13
CA GLY A 185 27.59 2.22 -4.50
C GLY A 185 26.48 3.29 -4.46
N ALA A 186 26.89 4.57 -4.46
CA ALA A 186 25.97 5.71 -4.37
C ALA A 186 24.94 5.72 -5.51
N GLY A 187 25.36 5.49 -6.76
CA GLY A 187 24.47 5.43 -7.94
C GLY A 187 23.43 4.31 -7.90
N GLY A 188 23.55 3.37 -6.93
CA GLY A 188 22.60 2.32 -6.67
C GLY A 188 21.25 2.79 -6.13
N TRP A 189 21.12 4.06 -5.70
CA TRP A 189 19.89 4.60 -5.13
C TRP A 189 18.67 4.41 -6.04
N LYS A 190 18.80 4.56 -7.35
CA LYS A 190 17.72 4.37 -8.33
C LYS A 190 17.20 2.94 -8.36
N TYR A 191 18.07 1.95 -8.21
CA TYR A 191 17.66 0.53 -8.13
C TYR A 191 16.91 0.20 -6.85
N CYS A 192 17.13 0.96 -5.76
CA CYS A 192 16.31 0.89 -4.55
C CYS A 192 14.86 1.37 -4.77
N PHE A 193 14.57 2.03 -5.89
CA PHE A 193 13.21 2.35 -6.31
C PHE A 193 12.72 1.36 -7.37
N PHE A 194 13.50 1.05 -8.40
CA PHE A 194 13.07 0.19 -9.50
C PHE A 194 12.79 -1.24 -9.06
N ILE A 195 13.69 -1.88 -8.31
CA ILE A 195 13.53 -3.29 -7.95
C ILE A 195 12.37 -3.51 -6.97
N PRO A 196 12.24 -2.77 -5.85
CA PRO A 196 11.07 -2.87 -4.98
C PRO A 196 9.76 -2.54 -5.70
N ALA A 197 9.78 -1.57 -6.62
CA ALA A 197 8.59 -1.22 -7.40
C ALA A 197 8.18 -2.35 -8.34
N ALA A 198 9.13 -2.99 -9.05
CA ALA A 198 8.83 -4.14 -9.91
C ALA A 198 8.22 -5.31 -9.11
N ILE A 199 8.80 -5.64 -7.96
CA ILE A 199 8.29 -6.68 -7.06
C ILE A 199 6.88 -6.31 -6.56
N SER A 200 6.66 -5.05 -6.16
CA SER A 200 5.35 -4.59 -5.68
C SER A 200 4.30 -4.56 -6.78
N PHE A 201 4.67 -4.20 -8.00
CA PHE A 201 3.77 -4.24 -9.15
C PHE A 201 3.34 -5.67 -9.49
N ALA A 202 4.30 -6.61 -9.53
CA ALA A 202 3.98 -8.03 -9.67
C ALA A 202 3.09 -8.55 -8.53
N GLY A 203 3.36 -8.12 -7.30
CA GLY A 203 2.53 -8.40 -6.14
C GLY A 203 1.12 -7.85 -6.26
N ALA A 204 0.93 -6.67 -6.85
CA ALA A 204 -0.40 -6.10 -7.11
C ALA A 204 -1.23 -6.98 -8.05
N ILE A 205 -0.61 -7.57 -9.07
CA ILE A 205 -1.27 -8.54 -9.97
C ILE A 205 -1.66 -9.80 -9.19
N VAL A 206 -0.77 -10.30 -8.34
CA VAL A 206 -1.08 -11.46 -7.48
C VAL A 206 -2.24 -11.15 -6.54
N LEU A 207 -2.29 -9.97 -5.92
CA LEU A 207 -3.41 -9.55 -5.07
C LEU A 207 -4.73 -9.51 -5.84
N PHE A 208 -4.69 -8.95 -7.05
CA PHE A 208 -5.87 -8.89 -7.92
C PHE A 208 -6.45 -10.28 -8.21
N ILE A 209 -5.60 -11.29 -8.38
CA ILE A 209 -6.02 -12.67 -8.62
C ILE A 209 -6.41 -13.38 -7.32
N ALA A 210 -5.66 -13.16 -6.23
CA ALA A 210 -5.78 -13.93 -4.99
C ALA A 210 -6.93 -13.48 -4.10
N LEU A 211 -7.23 -12.18 -4.03
CA LEU A 211 -8.23 -11.66 -3.11
C LEU A 211 -9.67 -11.81 -3.63
N ARG A 212 -10.59 -11.88 -2.68
CA ARG A 212 -12.04 -11.78 -2.90
C ARG A 212 -12.63 -10.89 -1.80
N ASP A 213 -13.56 -9.99 -2.17
CA ASP A 213 -14.06 -8.96 -1.25
C ASP A 213 -14.82 -9.55 -0.05
N THR A 214 -15.71 -10.49 -0.30
CA THR A 214 -16.59 -11.08 0.72
C THR A 214 -16.78 -12.57 0.48
N PRO A 215 -17.19 -13.35 1.51
CA PRO A 215 -17.56 -14.78 1.33
C PRO A 215 -18.64 -14.98 0.27
N THR A 216 -19.61 -14.07 0.19
CA THR A 216 -20.70 -14.16 -0.80
C THR A 216 -20.21 -14.02 -2.25
N SER A 217 -19.08 -13.36 -2.46
CA SER A 217 -18.48 -13.22 -3.81
C SER A 217 -17.97 -14.55 -4.39
N VAL A 218 -17.87 -15.60 -3.58
CA VAL A 218 -17.47 -16.96 -3.96
C VAL A 218 -18.54 -18.01 -3.64
N GLY A 219 -19.79 -17.57 -3.41
CA GLY A 219 -20.92 -18.46 -3.11
C GLY A 219 -20.91 -19.06 -1.71
N LEU A 220 -20.19 -18.47 -0.76
CA LEU A 220 -20.20 -18.87 0.64
C LEU A 220 -21.14 -17.97 1.46
N PRO A 221 -21.79 -18.50 2.52
CA PRO A 221 -22.63 -17.70 3.40
C PRO A 221 -21.78 -16.66 4.16
N GLU A 222 -22.39 -15.55 4.56
CA GLU A 222 -21.74 -14.59 5.44
C GLU A 222 -21.54 -15.17 6.85
N ILE A 223 -20.42 -14.80 7.48
CA ILE A 223 -20.14 -15.21 8.86
C ILE A 223 -20.96 -14.33 9.80
N PRO A 224 -21.76 -14.91 10.74
CA PRO A 224 -22.51 -14.14 11.73
C PRO A 224 -21.59 -13.24 12.57
N GLY A 225 -22.04 -12.01 12.84
CA GLY A 225 -21.29 -11.03 13.62
C GLY A 225 -20.11 -10.38 12.88
N THR A 226 -19.98 -10.57 11.55
CA THR A 226 -18.95 -9.89 10.74
C THR A 226 -19.41 -8.52 10.23
N GLY A 227 -18.47 -7.73 9.71
CA GLY A 227 -18.73 -6.37 9.22
C GLY A 227 -19.84 -6.23 8.18
N ALA A 228 -20.20 -7.31 7.49
CA ALA A 228 -21.32 -7.33 6.55
C ALA A 228 -22.69 -7.23 7.25
N GLU A 229 -22.83 -7.86 8.41
CA GLU A 229 -24.07 -7.84 9.19
C GLU A 229 -24.31 -6.47 9.82
N TYR A 230 -23.25 -5.82 10.33
CA TYR A 230 -23.33 -4.45 10.84
C TYR A 230 -23.78 -3.44 9.76
N LYS A 231 -23.35 -3.62 8.49
CA LYS A 231 -23.81 -2.78 7.38
C LYS A 231 -25.30 -2.99 7.04
N LYS A 232 -25.81 -4.24 7.13
CA LYS A 232 -27.24 -4.54 6.90
C LYS A 232 -28.11 -3.92 8.01
N ASP A 233 -27.71 -4.06 9.25
CA ASP A 233 -28.43 -3.50 10.41
C ASP A 233 -28.39 -1.97 10.43
N GLY A 234 -27.26 -1.36 10.10
CA GLY A 234 -27.13 0.09 9.97
C GLY A 234 -28.04 0.65 8.88
N LYS A 235 -28.10 0.02 7.70
CA LYS A 235 -29.02 0.38 6.60
C LYS A 235 -30.50 0.18 6.99
N LYS A 236 -30.80 -0.89 7.71
CA LYS A 236 -32.16 -1.17 8.20
C LYS A 236 -32.61 -0.14 9.25
N LYS A 237 -31.74 0.22 10.19
CA LYS A 237 -31.99 1.30 11.16
C LYS A 237 -32.14 2.67 10.50
N LEU A 238 -31.36 2.97 9.49
CA LEU A 238 -31.46 4.23 8.74
C LEU A 238 -32.78 4.30 7.93
N ARG A 239 -33.18 3.21 7.25
CA ARG A 239 -34.47 3.12 6.53
C ARG A 239 -35.68 3.21 7.47
N LEU A 240 -35.58 2.69 8.68
CA LEU A 240 -36.64 2.79 9.68
C LEU A 240 -36.77 4.22 10.26
N ARG A 241 -35.63 4.94 10.38
CA ARG A 241 -35.63 6.36 10.76
C ARG A 241 -36.23 7.27 9.70
N THR A 242 -35.88 7.07 8.42
CA THR A 242 -36.43 7.85 7.29
C THR A 242 -37.91 7.55 6.98
N LYS A 243 -38.47 6.46 7.48
CA LYS A 243 -39.92 6.17 7.36
C LYS A 243 -40.76 6.72 8.53
N ARG A 244 -40.12 7.33 9.54
CA ARG A 244 -40.79 7.95 10.70
C ARG A 244 -40.87 9.50 10.62
N PHE A 245 -40.45 10.06 9.51
CA PHE A 245 -40.66 11.45 9.09
C PHE A 245 -41.43 11.46 7.76
#